data_48ab5c2c8ff4646bb5675238d484296f
#
_entry.id   48ab5c2c8ff4646bb5675238d484296f
#
_cell.length_a   1.000
_cell.length_b   1.000
_cell.length_c   1.000
_cell.angle_alpha   90.00
_cell.angle_beta   90.00
_cell.angle_gamma   90.00
#
_symmetry.space_group_name_H-M   'P 1'
#
loop_
_entity.id
_entity.type
_entity.pdbx_description
1 polymer ?
#
loop_
_entity_poly.entity_id
_entity_poly.type
_entity_poly.pdbx_seq_one_letter_code
_entity_poly.pdbx_strand_id
1 'polypeptide(L)'
;MSKENNMYLGNPNVRGADVEQPWTKPELVEYKKCLDDPVYFAKEYCKIIHLDEGLVPFTLYPYQAEMFERFEDNRFNIVLACRQSGKSIAVCAYLLWYVIFKGEQVVGILANKEVIAREMLGRITLMLESLPFYLQPGCTALNKKSISFSNNSRLIASATSSSSIRGMSLNLVYLDE
;
A
#
# COMPACT_ATOMS: atom_id res chain seq x y z
N MET A 1 7.69 2.12 29.26
CA MET A 1 7.12 1.07 28.37
C MET A 1 8.18 0.78 27.32
N SER A 2 8.64 -0.46 27.24
CA SER A 2 9.75 -0.85 26.36
C SER A 2 9.33 -0.75 24.87
N LYS A 3 10.23 -0.30 24.01
CA LYS A 3 10.01 -0.19 22.56
C LYS A 3 9.59 -1.51 21.87
N GLU A 4 9.77 -2.64 22.53
CA GLU A 4 9.46 -3.98 22.03
C GLU A 4 7.95 -4.27 21.88
N ASN A 5 7.08 -3.57 22.64
CA ASN A 5 5.63 -3.80 22.58
C ASN A 5 4.91 -3.08 21.44
N ASN A 6 5.61 -2.24 20.67
CA ASN A 6 4.98 -1.40 19.63
C ASN A 6 5.07 -1.99 18.21
N MET A 7 5.70 -3.16 18.06
CA MET A 7 6.07 -3.75 16.78
C MET A 7 5.21 -4.98 16.46
N TYR A 8 4.88 -5.16 15.19
CA TYR A 8 4.20 -6.36 14.73
C TYR A 8 5.15 -7.57 14.75
N LEU A 9 4.90 -8.55 15.63
CA LEU A 9 5.68 -9.80 15.77
C LEU A 9 7.20 -9.60 15.77
N GLY A 10 7.68 -8.52 16.41
CA GLY A 10 9.11 -8.21 16.49
C GLY A 10 9.71 -7.53 15.24
N ASN A 11 8.90 -7.22 14.21
CA ASN A 11 9.36 -6.42 13.08
C ASN A 11 9.48 -4.93 13.49
N PRO A 12 10.71 -4.36 13.58
CA PRO A 12 10.91 -3.00 14.08
C PRO A 12 10.35 -1.89 13.16
N ASN A 13 9.97 -2.25 11.94
CA ASN A 13 9.52 -1.30 10.93
C ASN A 13 7.99 -1.33 10.73
N VAL A 14 7.29 -2.24 11.41
CA VAL A 14 5.83 -2.38 11.28
C VAL A 14 5.16 -2.21 12.64
N ARG A 15 4.22 -1.27 12.69
CA ARG A 15 3.43 -1.00 13.89
C ARG A 15 2.45 -2.14 14.17
N GLY A 16 2.41 -2.63 15.43
CA GLY A 16 1.42 -3.61 15.87
C GLY A 16 0.02 -3.01 16.03
N ALA A 17 -1.01 -3.87 16.01
CA ALA A 17 -2.42 -3.46 16.01
C ALA A 17 -2.86 -2.77 17.31
N ASP A 18 -2.36 -3.24 18.46
CA ASP A 18 -2.80 -2.80 19.79
C ASP A 18 -1.95 -1.66 20.36
N VAL A 19 -1.27 -0.92 19.49
CA VAL A 19 -0.38 0.15 19.88
C VAL A 19 -1.07 1.49 19.76
N GLU A 20 -1.29 2.15 20.89
CA GLU A 20 -1.70 3.56 20.89
C GLU A 20 -0.55 4.43 20.36
N GLN A 21 -0.86 5.21 19.35
CA GLN A 21 0.05 6.21 18.80
C GLN A 21 -0.38 7.59 19.26
N PRO A 22 0.34 8.20 20.25
CA PRO A 22 0.05 9.58 20.60
C PRO A 22 0.45 10.49 19.44
N TRP A 23 -0.51 11.30 19.00
CA TRP A 23 -0.31 12.22 17.89
C TRP A 23 0.20 13.57 18.38
N THR A 24 1.21 14.08 17.75
CA THR A 24 1.60 15.50 17.88
C THR A 24 0.83 16.36 16.88
N LYS A 25 0.72 17.67 17.16
CA LYS A 25 0.05 18.61 16.23
C LYS A 25 0.67 18.59 14.82
N PRO A 26 2.01 18.61 14.65
CA PRO A 26 2.63 18.48 13.33
C PRO A 26 2.27 17.19 12.60
N GLU A 27 2.26 16.05 13.31
CA GLU A 27 1.93 14.73 12.72
C GLU A 27 0.47 14.68 12.23
N LEU A 28 -0.46 15.32 12.96
CA LEU A 28 -1.86 15.43 12.52
C LEU A 28 -2.00 16.26 11.24
N VAL A 29 -1.27 17.36 11.14
CA VAL A 29 -1.27 18.20 9.92
C VAL A 29 -0.72 17.40 8.75
N GLU A 30 0.37 16.67 8.98
CA GLU A 30 1.02 15.87 7.96
C GLU A 30 0.16 14.67 7.52
N TYR A 31 -0.47 13.98 8.49
CA TYR A 31 -1.44 12.93 8.20
C TYR A 31 -2.59 13.44 7.30
N LYS A 32 -3.11 14.64 7.59
CA LYS A 32 -4.16 15.23 6.78
C LYS A 32 -3.73 15.54 5.36
N LYS A 33 -2.51 16.06 5.15
CA LYS A 33 -1.97 16.26 3.79
C LYS A 33 -1.88 14.95 3.01
N CYS A 34 -1.38 13.88 3.67
CA CYS A 34 -1.30 12.56 3.07
C CYS A 34 -2.68 11.96 2.76
N LEU A 35 -3.68 12.19 3.63
CA LEU A 35 -5.05 11.76 3.41
C LEU A 35 -5.67 12.45 2.19
N ASP A 36 -5.46 13.76 2.04
CA ASP A 36 -6.07 14.58 1.00
C ASP A 36 -5.37 14.43 -0.37
N ASP A 37 -4.09 14.01 -0.39
CA ASP A 37 -3.29 13.91 -1.62
C ASP A 37 -2.44 12.62 -1.69
N PRO A 38 -2.88 11.62 -2.47
CA PRO A 38 -2.13 10.37 -2.68
C PRO A 38 -0.79 10.59 -3.41
N VAL A 39 -0.68 11.63 -4.25
CA VAL A 39 0.58 11.97 -4.95
C VAL A 39 1.59 12.52 -3.96
N TYR A 40 1.16 13.39 -3.05
CA TYR A 40 1.98 13.89 -1.96
C TYR A 40 2.50 12.74 -1.09
N PHE A 41 1.59 11.87 -0.62
CA PHE A 41 1.95 10.69 0.18
C PHE A 41 3.01 9.83 -0.51
N ALA A 42 2.80 9.53 -1.79
CA ALA A 42 3.73 8.68 -2.54
C ALA A 42 5.11 9.31 -2.68
N LYS A 43 5.20 10.62 -2.96
CA LYS A 43 6.46 11.35 -3.12
C LYS A 43 7.25 11.50 -1.82
N GLU A 44 6.57 11.83 -0.74
CA GLU A 44 7.23 12.16 0.53
C GLU A 44 7.58 10.91 1.35
N TYR A 45 6.75 9.87 1.27
CA TYR A 45 6.84 8.75 2.20
C TYR A 45 7.15 7.40 1.56
N CYS A 46 6.76 7.16 0.31
CA CYS A 46 7.05 5.87 -0.31
C CYS A 46 8.51 5.77 -0.75
N LYS A 47 9.09 4.60 -0.51
CA LYS A 47 10.42 4.23 -1.00
C LYS A 47 10.33 3.02 -1.90
N ILE A 48 11.21 2.97 -2.88
CA ILE A 48 11.28 1.89 -3.87
C ILE A 48 12.70 1.34 -3.95
N ILE A 49 12.85 0.10 -4.42
CA ILE A 49 14.18 -0.45 -4.73
C ILE A 49 14.57 -0.04 -6.14
N HIS A 50 15.63 0.75 -6.24
CA HIS A 50 16.33 1.02 -7.49
C HIS A 50 17.44 0.00 -7.68
N LEU A 51 17.69 -0.44 -8.93
CA LEU A 51 18.64 -1.52 -9.21
C LEU A 51 20.07 -1.17 -8.81
N ASP A 52 20.49 0.08 -9.00
CA ASP A 52 21.86 0.51 -8.74
C ASP A 52 22.03 1.19 -7.38
N GLU A 53 20.99 1.88 -6.88
CA GLU A 53 21.07 2.74 -5.70
C GLU A 53 20.43 2.11 -4.45
N GLY A 54 19.77 0.96 -4.59
CA GLY A 54 19.06 0.32 -3.49
C GLY A 54 17.75 1.02 -3.12
N LEU A 55 17.50 1.27 -1.83
CA LEU A 55 16.27 1.88 -1.34
C LEU A 55 16.31 3.40 -1.51
N VAL A 56 15.48 3.92 -2.43
CA VAL A 56 15.41 5.36 -2.77
C VAL A 56 13.98 5.90 -2.60
N PRO A 57 13.80 7.22 -2.40
CA PRO A 57 12.49 7.85 -2.44
C PRO A 57 11.78 7.63 -3.78
N PHE A 58 10.47 7.48 -3.74
CA PHE A 58 9.68 7.28 -4.96
C PHE A 58 9.41 8.60 -5.67
N THR A 59 10.19 8.90 -6.69
CA THR A 59 9.96 10.05 -7.57
C THR A 59 8.98 9.63 -8.68
N LEU A 60 7.74 10.15 -8.63
CA LEU A 60 6.72 9.85 -9.63
C LEU A 60 6.98 10.58 -10.94
N TYR A 61 6.80 9.85 -12.04
CA TYR A 61 6.66 10.48 -13.36
C TYR A 61 5.31 11.22 -13.48
N PRO A 62 5.19 12.26 -14.33
CA PRO A 62 3.93 13.01 -14.47
C PRO A 62 2.72 12.13 -14.76
N TYR A 63 2.85 11.12 -15.63
CA TYR A 63 1.75 10.21 -15.96
C TYR A 63 1.32 9.32 -14.76
N GLN A 64 2.23 9.01 -13.82
CA GLN A 64 1.90 8.25 -12.62
C GLN A 64 1.08 9.10 -11.63
N ALA A 65 1.36 10.39 -11.54
CA ALA A 65 0.54 11.32 -10.77
C ALA A 65 -0.87 11.44 -11.39
N GLU A 66 -0.97 11.60 -12.72
CA GLU A 66 -2.25 11.59 -13.43
C GLU A 66 -3.03 10.28 -13.23
N MET A 67 -2.34 9.13 -13.18
CA MET A 67 -2.99 7.86 -12.87
C MET A 67 -3.72 7.90 -11.51
N PHE A 68 -3.12 8.50 -10.48
CA PHE A 68 -3.74 8.59 -9.15
C PHE A 68 -5.00 9.45 -9.18
N GLU A 69 -4.96 10.59 -9.86
CA GLU A 69 -6.14 11.45 -10.06
C GLU A 69 -7.26 10.67 -10.78
N ARG A 70 -6.91 9.94 -11.85
CA ARG A 70 -7.89 9.13 -12.60
C ARG A 70 -8.49 8.00 -11.76
N PHE A 71 -7.72 7.40 -10.85
CA PHE A 71 -8.21 6.35 -9.96
C PHE A 71 -9.21 6.89 -8.93
N GLU A 72 -9.07 8.13 -8.48
CA GLU A 72 -10.03 8.78 -7.58
C GLU A 72 -11.30 9.23 -8.32
N ASP A 73 -11.17 9.71 -9.56
CA ASP A 73 -12.28 10.26 -10.34
C ASP A 73 -13.16 9.19 -11.01
N ASN A 74 -12.61 8.00 -11.28
CA ASN A 74 -13.27 7.00 -12.11
C ASN A 74 -13.37 5.65 -11.41
N ARG A 75 -14.56 5.05 -11.47
CA ARG A 75 -14.81 3.71 -10.94
C ARG A 75 -14.06 2.60 -11.69
N PHE A 76 -13.89 2.74 -13.01
CA PHE A 76 -13.21 1.78 -13.86
C PHE A 76 -12.10 2.47 -14.63
N ASN A 77 -10.89 1.90 -14.55
CA ASN A 77 -9.71 2.44 -15.21
C ASN A 77 -9.01 1.34 -16.00
N ILE A 78 -8.57 1.67 -17.20
CA ILE A 78 -7.69 0.84 -18.02
C ILE A 78 -6.43 1.62 -18.30
N VAL A 79 -5.29 1.11 -17.82
CA VAL A 79 -3.98 1.76 -17.99
C VAL A 79 -3.20 1.04 -19.06
N LEU A 80 -3.08 1.68 -20.23
CA LEU A 80 -2.23 1.21 -21.31
C LEU A 80 -0.87 1.90 -21.25
N ALA A 81 0.17 1.15 -20.86
CA ALA A 81 1.53 1.66 -20.75
C ALA A 81 2.54 0.60 -21.20
N CYS A 82 3.70 1.04 -21.64
CA CYS A 82 4.77 0.13 -22.06
C CYS A 82 5.29 -0.69 -20.85
N ARG A 83 6.01 -1.77 -21.16
CA ARG A 83 6.72 -2.53 -20.12
C ARG A 83 7.82 -1.68 -19.49
N GLN A 84 8.11 -1.94 -18.21
CA GLN A 84 9.14 -1.23 -17.42
C GLN A 84 8.92 0.29 -17.28
N SER A 85 7.71 0.78 -17.52
CA SER A 85 7.36 2.19 -17.32
C SER A 85 7.19 2.56 -15.83
N GLY A 86 7.15 1.59 -14.91
CA GLY A 86 6.90 1.85 -13.49
C GLY A 86 5.41 1.90 -13.11
N LYS A 87 4.48 1.45 -13.99
CA LYS A 87 3.04 1.43 -13.68
C LYS A 87 2.71 0.63 -12.42
N SER A 88 3.24 -0.61 -12.30
CA SER A 88 2.92 -1.50 -11.17
C SER A 88 3.43 -0.96 -9.84
N ILE A 89 4.57 -0.26 -9.82
CA ILE A 89 5.09 0.36 -8.59
C ILE A 89 4.23 1.56 -8.16
N ALA A 90 3.76 2.37 -9.13
CA ALA A 90 2.83 3.46 -8.85
C ALA A 90 1.50 2.92 -8.29
N VAL A 91 0.95 1.87 -8.89
CA VAL A 91 -0.24 1.20 -8.36
C VAL A 91 -0.01 0.68 -6.93
N CYS A 92 1.14 0.07 -6.63
CA CYS A 92 1.47 -0.36 -5.26
C CYS A 92 1.41 0.80 -4.25
N ALA A 93 1.96 1.96 -4.59
CA ALA A 93 1.92 3.14 -3.72
C ALA A 93 0.48 3.65 -3.53
N TYR A 94 -0.32 3.71 -4.61
CA TYR A 94 -1.72 4.09 -4.54
C TYR A 94 -2.56 3.10 -3.69
N LEU A 95 -2.39 1.80 -3.87
CA LEU A 95 -3.10 0.79 -3.09
C LEU A 95 -2.74 0.85 -1.60
N LEU A 96 -1.47 1.12 -1.27
CA LEU A 96 -1.04 1.34 0.11
C LEU A 96 -1.73 2.57 0.71
N TRP A 97 -1.72 3.70 0.01
CA TRP A 97 -2.44 4.91 0.41
C TRP A 97 -3.92 4.62 0.65
N TYR A 98 -4.56 3.93 -0.29
CA TYR A 98 -5.99 3.62 -0.26
C TYR A 98 -6.39 2.84 1.00
N VAL A 99 -5.64 1.80 1.37
CA VAL A 99 -5.95 1.00 2.57
C VAL A 99 -5.56 1.68 3.89
N ILE A 100 -4.59 2.59 3.87
CA ILE A 100 -4.20 3.35 5.06
C ILE A 100 -5.25 4.40 5.38
N PHE A 101 -5.65 5.22 4.41
CA PHE A 101 -6.40 6.44 4.66
C PHE A 101 -7.92 6.33 4.45
N LYS A 102 -8.39 5.43 3.57
CA LYS A 102 -9.86 5.26 3.38
C LYS A 102 -10.50 4.43 4.50
N GLY A 103 -9.78 3.53 5.14
CA GLY A 103 -10.34 2.62 6.16
C GLY A 103 -11.36 1.62 5.62
N GLU A 104 -11.54 0.49 6.29
CA GLU A 104 -12.56 -0.53 5.97
C GLU A 104 -12.55 -1.03 4.51
N GLN A 105 -11.38 -1.02 3.87
CA GLN A 105 -11.22 -1.35 2.45
C GLN A 105 -10.63 -2.74 2.24
N VAL A 106 -11.29 -3.56 1.44
CA VAL A 106 -10.79 -4.85 0.98
C VAL A 106 -10.34 -4.74 -0.47
N VAL A 107 -9.04 -4.90 -0.70
CA VAL A 107 -8.39 -4.73 -1.99
C VAL A 107 -7.87 -6.06 -2.50
N GLY A 108 -8.25 -6.45 -3.71
CA GLY A 108 -7.74 -7.62 -4.43
C GLY A 108 -6.66 -7.24 -5.44
N ILE A 109 -5.49 -7.84 -5.33
CA ILE A 109 -4.40 -7.76 -6.31
C ILE A 109 -4.37 -9.10 -7.06
N LEU A 110 -4.72 -9.08 -8.32
CA LEU A 110 -4.85 -10.26 -9.16
C LEU A 110 -3.89 -10.20 -10.34
N ALA A 111 -3.19 -11.29 -10.56
CA ALA A 111 -2.32 -11.46 -11.71
C ALA A 111 -2.53 -12.85 -12.34
N ASN A 112 -2.04 -13.06 -13.56
CA ASN A 112 -2.10 -14.37 -14.24
C ASN A 112 -1.36 -15.47 -13.45
N LYS A 113 -0.31 -15.09 -12.69
CA LYS A 113 0.44 -15.98 -11.80
C LYS A 113 0.47 -15.42 -10.38
N GLU A 114 0.26 -16.30 -9.39
CA GLU A 114 0.28 -15.92 -7.98
C GLU A 114 1.61 -15.28 -7.55
N VAL A 115 2.72 -15.70 -8.16
CA VAL A 115 4.06 -15.13 -7.87
C VAL A 115 4.10 -13.64 -8.18
N ILE A 116 3.49 -13.19 -9.29
CA ILE A 116 3.44 -11.77 -9.68
C ILE A 116 2.61 -10.97 -8.68
N ALA A 117 1.43 -11.46 -8.30
CA ALA A 117 0.59 -10.80 -7.31
C ALA A 117 1.30 -10.69 -5.94
N ARG A 118 2.03 -11.74 -5.52
CA ARG A 118 2.83 -11.72 -4.28
C ARG A 118 4.00 -10.75 -4.37
N GLU A 119 4.64 -10.62 -5.51
CA GLU A 119 5.72 -9.64 -5.71
C GLU A 119 5.21 -8.21 -5.52
N MET A 120 4.02 -7.90 -6.06
CA MET A 120 3.39 -6.60 -5.82
C MET A 120 3.11 -6.37 -4.34
N LEU A 121 2.58 -7.39 -3.64
CA LEU A 121 2.35 -7.30 -2.20
C LEU A 121 3.65 -7.10 -1.43
N GLY A 122 4.75 -7.72 -1.87
CA GLY A 122 6.09 -7.51 -1.31
C GLY A 122 6.59 -6.07 -1.46
N ARG A 123 6.33 -5.44 -2.61
CA ARG A 123 6.63 -4.01 -2.84
C ARG A 123 5.81 -3.11 -1.91
N ILE A 124 4.52 -3.42 -1.73
CA ILE A 124 3.66 -2.70 -0.78
C ILE A 124 4.18 -2.86 0.66
N THR A 125 4.60 -4.07 1.04
CA THR A 125 5.20 -4.32 2.36
C THR A 125 6.44 -3.48 2.58
N LEU A 126 7.34 -3.40 1.60
CA LEU A 126 8.54 -2.57 1.68
C LEU A 126 8.21 -1.08 1.85
N MET A 127 7.22 -0.59 1.11
CA MET A 127 6.75 0.79 1.26
C MET A 127 6.16 1.01 2.66
N LEU A 128 5.33 0.10 3.16
CA LEU A 128 4.76 0.15 4.51
C LEU A 128 5.86 0.21 5.57
N GLU A 129 6.88 -0.64 5.48
CA GLU A 129 8.01 -0.70 6.41
C GLU A 129 8.87 0.58 6.39
N SER A 130 8.80 1.37 5.33
CA SER A 130 9.51 2.65 5.23
C SER A 130 8.72 3.84 5.78
N LEU A 131 7.44 3.67 6.08
CA LEU A 131 6.60 4.74 6.62
C LEU A 131 6.91 5.00 8.11
N PRO A 132 6.82 6.25 8.58
CA PRO A 132 6.82 6.53 10.00
C PRO A 132 5.58 5.93 10.68
N PHE A 133 5.71 5.53 11.95
CA PHE A 133 4.65 4.83 12.68
C PHE A 133 3.34 5.60 12.79
N TYR A 134 3.39 6.92 12.83
CA TYR A 134 2.17 7.73 12.87
C TYR A 134 1.33 7.67 11.58
N LEU A 135 1.93 7.30 10.44
CA LEU A 135 1.20 7.05 9.20
C LEU A 135 0.74 5.58 9.05
N GLN A 136 1.32 4.67 9.80
CA GLN A 136 0.95 3.26 9.71
C GLN A 136 -0.32 2.97 10.53
N PRO A 137 -1.38 2.40 9.94
CA PRO A 137 -2.39 1.70 10.73
C PRO A 137 -1.74 0.48 11.38
N GLY A 138 -2.20 0.09 12.57
CA GLY A 138 -1.65 -1.09 13.24
C GLY A 138 -1.84 -2.34 12.36
N CYS A 139 -0.79 -3.14 12.24
CA CYS A 139 -0.85 -4.37 11.45
C CYS A 139 -1.41 -5.52 12.30
N THR A 140 -2.45 -6.19 11.81
CA THR A 140 -3.06 -7.38 12.44
C THR A 140 -2.59 -8.68 11.82
N ALA A 141 -2.28 -8.67 10.52
CA ALA A 141 -1.69 -9.81 9.83
C ALA A 141 -0.79 -9.33 8.67
N LEU A 142 0.39 -9.92 8.57
CA LEU A 142 1.35 -9.67 7.50
C LEU A 142 1.92 -11.01 7.02
N ASN A 143 1.59 -11.40 5.81
CA ASN A 143 2.12 -12.60 5.20
C ASN A 143 2.25 -12.44 3.67
N LYS A 144 2.79 -13.47 2.99
CA LYS A 144 3.06 -13.44 1.54
C LYS A 144 1.83 -13.32 0.64
N LYS A 145 0.62 -13.48 1.18
CA LYS A 145 -0.64 -13.46 0.42
C LYS A 145 -1.59 -12.35 0.84
N SER A 146 -1.42 -11.81 2.05
CA SER A 146 -2.29 -10.75 2.55
C SER A 146 -1.63 -9.88 3.59
N ILE A 147 -2.10 -8.64 3.66
CA ILE A 147 -1.82 -7.69 4.74
C ILE A 147 -3.16 -7.24 5.30
N SER A 148 -3.31 -7.24 6.63
CA SER A 148 -4.52 -6.77 7.31
C SER A 148 -4.16 -5.75 8.36
N PHE A 149 -5.03 -4.76 8.53
CA PHE A 149 -4.80 -3.61 9.40
C PHE A 149 -5.90 -3.44 10.45
N SER A 150 -5.60 -2.73 11.53
CA SER A 150 -6.52 -2.42 12.63
C SER A 150 -7.65 -1.46 12.23
N ASN A 151 -7.52 -0.75 11.10
CA ASN A 151 -8.60 0.06 10.50
C ASN A 151 -9.57 -0.78 9.63
N ASN A 152 -9.60 -2.10 9.81
CA ASN A 152 -10.38 -3.08 9.06
C ASN A 152 -10.08 -3.15 7.55
N SER A 153 -8.99 -2.52 7.09
CA SER A 153 -8.57 -2.65 5.70
C SER A 153 -7.70 -3.88 5.49
N ARG A 154 -7.77 -4.42 4.27
CA ARG A 154 -7.03 -5.63 3.89
C ARG A 154 -6.61 -5.61 2.43
N LEU A 155 -5.36 -6.04 2.16
CA LEU A 155 -4.83 -6.33 0.84
C LEU A 155 -4.71 -7.86 0.66
N ILE A 156 -5.14 -8.39 -0.48
CA ILE A 156 -5.09 -9.82 -0.79
C ILE A 156 -4.47 -9.99 -2.17
N ALA A 157 -3.40 -10.79 -2.26
CA ALA A 157 -2.73 -11.14 -3.50
C ALA A 157 -3.08 -12.56 -3.94
N SER A 158 -3.57 -12.72 -5.17
CA SER A 158 -4.01 -14.02 -5.69
C SER A 158 -3.82 -14.13 -7.21
N ALA A 159 -3.80 -15.37 -7.71
CA ALA A 159 -3.93 -15.60 -9.14
C ALA A 159 -5.39 -15.40 -9.61
N THR A 160 -5.60 -14.92 -10.83
CA THR A 160 -6.93 -14.75 -11.43
C THR A 160 -7.69 -16.04 -11.55
N SER A 161 -6.98 -17.18 -11.71
CA SER A 161 -7.55 -18.53 -11.76
C SER A 161 -7.92 -19.11 -10.39
N SER A 162 -7.52 -18.46 -9.30
CA SER A 162 -7.75 -18.95 -7.95
C SER A 162 -9.20 -18.74 -7.51
N SER A 163 -9.74 -19.70 -6.75
CA SER A 163 -11.02 -19.55 -6.06
C SER A 163 -10.95 -18.68 -4.80
N SER A 164 -9.75 -18.27 -4.41
CA SER A 164 -9.49 -17.61 -3.10
C SER A 164 -10.20 -16.27 -2.90
N ILE A 165 -10.61 -15.60 -3.97
CA ILE A 165 -11.34 -14.32 -3.91
C ILE A 165 -12.83 -14.47 -4.29
N ARG A 166 -13.26 -15.68 -4.70
CA ARG A 166 -14.67 -15.91 -5.02
C ARG A 166 -15.51 -15.78 -3.76
N GLY A 167 -16.60 -15.01 -3.84
CA GLY A 167 -17.47 -14.74 -2.71
C GLY A 167 -17.00 -13.66 -1.75
N MET A 168 -15.85 -13.00 -1.99
CA MET A 168 -15.41 -11.85 -1.23
C MET A 168 -16.02 -10.56 -1.78
N SER A 169 -16.45 -9.69 -0.89
CA SER A 169 -16.80 -8.32 -1.24
C SER A 169 -15.51 -7.50 -1.30
N LEU A 170 -15.14 -7.04 -2.49
CA LEU A 170 -13.94 -6.24 -2.73
C LEU A 170 -14.34 -4.81 -3.06
N ASN A 171 -13.71 -3.83 -2.39
CA ASN A 171 -13.92 -2.41 -2.66
C ASN A 171 -13.12 -1.96 -3.90
N LEU A 172 -11.93 -2.53 -4.08
CA LEU A 172 -11.05 -2.26 -5.21
C LEU A 172 -10.41 -3.56 -5.71
N VAL A 173 -10.33 -3.70 -7.02
CA VAL A 173 -9.63 -4.82 -7.67
C VAL A 173 -8.61 -4.25 -8.65
N TYR A 174 -7.37 -4.65 -8.49
CA TYR A 174 -6.32 -4.41 -9.47
C TYR A 174 -6.01 -5.70 -10.23
N LEU A 175 -6.08 -5.63 -11.53
CA LEU A 175 -5.76 -6.73 -12.46
C LEU A 175 -4.43 -6.38 -13.14
N ASP A 176 -3.39 -7.18 -12.90
CA ASP A 176 -2.09 -7.07 -13.56
C ASP A 176 -1.97 -8.17 -14.62
N GLU A 177 -1.91 -7.78 -15.87
CA GLU A 177 -1.81 -8.57 -17.13
C GLU A 177 -2.26 -10.02 -17.10
#